data_d7a7dcdf445186423f8069fc8173c7fd
#
_entry.id   d7a7dcdf445186423f8069fc8173c7fd
#
_cell.length_a   1.000
_cell.length_b   1.000
_cell.length_c   1.000
_cell.angle_alpha   90.00
_cell.angle_beta   90.00
_cell.angle_gamma   90.00
#
_symmetry.space_group_name_H-M   'P 1'
#
loop_
_entity.id
_entity.type
_entity.pdbx_description
1 polymer ?
#
loop_
_entity_poly.entity_id
_entity_poly.type
_entity_poly.pdbx_seq_one_letter_code
_entity_poly.pdbx_strand_id
1 'polypeptide(L)'
;MLKRLLSKLTGDRQQIERHLKNQYRAEENGLSFPQSLVDDPELWALASWLEQLAEEDYLISLTDRWLLSWEALYHLLEDEEHASSLPLIGIPEVLPLRASMSSRGALSDKDFRVWIAEWTTLPSRQTIRFSRTGAIFTHENQQHLLSRENWALLQATEQLSIQQTQAPGETTNQLGWATIRKCAKQAAAKFDDYLEKTHVIKPTSLSLRLRKATVADTAVIEIEPHFEDQPANWLGSFDKNAQVHDSYRIPGENGELSHVIIPPEVKEVLNSIHSIPGRRVAGSEALSFVRNPYTFLGEDAASVIAPEEHEQALFDAHIFFHHFRLQPSVNDENKINDITLVLEPVSPIPQPEVTFLFSAPWELDKFVQAVGISVAAQMPAGSWQGYELELSQFTEQQWHDCQSLLTRWQQEVEGKEFSDVLDLGKYGDRVIGIGEFEKISSPWLTKA
;
A
#
# COMPACT_ATOMS: atom_id res chain seq x y z
N MET A 1 7.79 -26.94 -55.32
CA MET A 1 6.48 -26.34 -55.13
C MET A 1 6.36 -25.60 -53.81
N LEU A 2 6.73 -26.19 -52.69
CA LEU A 2 6.65 -25.55 -51.33
C LEU A 2 7.42 -24.23 -51.21
N LYS A 3 8.65 -24.13 -51.77
CA LYS A 3 9.48 -22.89 -51.76
C LYS A 3 8.83 -21.72 -52.51
N ARG A 4 8.04 -21.99 -53.57
CA ARG A 4 7.32 -20.97 -54.36
C ARG A 4 6.05 -20.50 -53.62
N LEU A 5 5.41 -21.36 -52.82
CA LEU A 5 4.29 -20.99 -51.96
C LEU A 5 4.76 -20.15 -50.73
N LEU A 6 5.86 -20.55 -50.13
CA LEU A 6 6.45 -19.78 -48.98
C LEU A 6 6.98 -18.41 -49.43
N SER A 7 7.55 -18.27 -50.64
CA SER A 7 7.98 -16.98 -51.17
C SER A 7 6.81 -16.05 -51.57
N LYS A 8 5.67 -16.60 -51.95
CA LYS A 8 4.43 -15.80 -52.14
C LYS A 8 3.87 -15.34 -50.82
N LEU A 9 3.79 -16.21 -49.81
CA LEU A 9 3.32 -15.85 -48.47
C LEU A 9 4.20 -14.81 -47.77
N THR A 10 5.53 -14.87 -47.97
CA THR A 10 6.44 -13.84 -47.43
C THR A 10 6.40 -12.55 -48.25
N GLY A 11 6.19 -12.62 -49.56
CA GLY A 11 5.99 -11.44 -50.40
C GLY A 11 4.68 -10.71 -50.10
N ASP A 12 3.62 -11.46 -49.90
CA ASP A 12 2.31 -10.92 -49.53
C ASP A 12 2.35 -10.27 -48.12
N ARG A 13 3.05 -10.89 -47.14
CA ARG A 13 3.25 -10.29 -45.82
C ARG A 13 4.00 -8.96 -45.88
N GLN A 14 5.11 -8.90 -46.64
CA GLN A 14 5.85 -7.65 -46.78
C GLN A 14 5.07 -6.57 -47.53
N GLN A 15 4.21 -6.94 -48.43
CA GLN A 15 3.37 -6.01 -49.17
C GLN A 15 2.20 -5.52 -48.31
N ILE A 16 1.61 -6.39 -47.50
CA ILE A 16 0.60 -6.04 -46.48
C ILE A 16 1.21 -5.15 -45.41
N GLU A 17 2.38 -5.49 -44.85
CA GLU A 17 3.10 -4.66 -43.87
C GLU A 17 3.46 -3.26 -44.41
N ARG A 18 3.80 -3.14 -45.72
CA ARG A 18 4.04 -1.83 -46.36
C ARG A 18 2.76 -1.03 -46.55
N HIS A 19 1.67 -1.71 -46.86
CA HIS A 19 0.37 -1.05 -47.05
C HIS A 19 -0.20 -0.58 -45.72
N LEU A 20 -0.08 -1.39 -44.66
CA LEU A 20 -0.52 -1.06 -43.30
C LEU A 20 0.27 0.10 -42.69
N LYS A 21 1.58 0.19 -42.92
CA LYS A 21 2.43 1.30 -42.40
C LYS A 21 1.99 2.69 -42.86
N ASN A 22 1.18 2.82 -43.89
CA ASN A 22 0.67 4.08 -44.41
C ASN A 22 -0.80 4.37 -44.00
N GLN A 23 -1.43 3.53 -43.17
CA GLN A 23 -2.84 3.68 -42.86
C GLN A 23 -3.11 4.53 -41.60
N TYR A 24 -2.11 4.84 -40.80
CA TYR A 24 -2.26 5.78 -39.73
C TYR A 24 -1.35 7.01 -39.92
N ARG A 25 -1.74 8.09 -39.30
CA ARG A 25 -0.91 9.28 -39.14
C ARG A 25 -0.54 9.46 -37.68
N ALA A 26 0.77 9.56 -37.40
CA ALA A 26 1.20 9.94 -36.07
C ALA A 26 0.90 11.42 -35.82
N GLU A 27 0.27 11.71 -34.70
CA GLU A 27 -0.05 13.05 -34.20
C GLU A 27 0.56 13.25 -32.81
N GLU A 28 0.60 14.47 -32.30
CA GLU A 28 1.14 14.72 -30.94
C GLU A 28 0.37 13.95 -29.86
N ASN A 29 -0.94 13.74 -30.04
CA ASN A 29 -1.82 13.11 -29.06
C ASN A 29 -2.06 11.60 -29.29
N GLY A 30 -1.57 11.03 -30.38
CA GLY A 30 -1.84 9.62 -30.69
C GLY A 30 -1.66 9.23 -32.15
N LEU A 31 -2.25 8.12 -32.52
CA LEU A 31 -2.35 7.65 -33.89
C LEU A 31 -3.74 7.93 -34.44
N SER A 32 -3.86 8.65 -35.57
CA SER A 32 -5.13 8.89 -36.24
C SER A 32 -5.32 7.95 -37.41
N PHE A 33 -6.52 7.39 -37.50
CA PHE A 33 -6.95 6.48 -38.55
C PHE A 33 -8.15 7.10 -39.26
N PRO A 34 -8.13 7.25 -40.62
CA PRO A 34 -9.29 7.77 -41.33
C PRO A 34 -10.45 6.76 -41.27
N GLN A 35 -11.68 7.22 -41.06
CA GLN A 35 -12.85 6.33 -41.02
C GLN A 35 -13.12 5.66 -42.35
N SER A 36 -12.62 6.23 -43.45
CA SER A 36 -12.70 5.60 -44.79
C SER A 36 -11.98 4.25 -44.92
N LEU A 37 -11.21 3.83 -43.91
CA LEU A 37 -10.64 2.47 -43.83
C LEU A 37 -11.72 1.37 -43.87
N VAL A 38 -12.92 1.65 -43.39
CA VAL A 38 -14.06 0.71 -43.43
C VAL A 38 -14.48 0.36 -44.87
N ASP A 39 -14.27 1.28 -45.80
CA ASP A 39 -14.65 1.11 -47.23
C ASP A 39 -13.61 0.29 -48.01
N ASP A 40 -12.43 0.00 -47.43
CA ASP A 40 -11.37 -0.75 -48.10
C ASP A 40 -11.45 -2.26 -47.79
N PRO A 41 -11.81 -3.11 -48.79
CA PRO A 41 -11.92 -4.55 -48.55
C PRO A 41 -10.61 -5.24 -48.17
N GLU A 42 -9.43 -4.64 -48.47
CA GLU A 42 -8.13 -5.21 -48.12
C GLU A 42 -7.78 -4.93 -46.66
N LEU A 43 -8.44 -3.94 -46.06
CA LEU A 43 -8.18 -3.48 -44.67
C LEU A 43 -9.32 -3.85 -43.70
N TRP A 44 -10.28 -4.68 -44.15
CA TRP A 44 -11.45 -5.02 -43.33
C TRP A 44 -11.08 -5.56 -41.93
N ALA A 45 -10.00 -6.32 -41.80
CA ALA A 45 -9.55 -6.87 -40.51
C ALA A 45 -9.07 -5.77 -39.57
N LEU A 46 -8.35 -4.76 -40.08
CA LEU A 46 -7.95 -3.59 -39.32
C LEU A 46 -9.17 -2.73 -38.96
N ALA A 47 -10.05 -2.48 -39.95
CA ALA A 47 -11.26 -1.68 -39.72
C ALA A 47 -12.16 -2.30 -38.64
N SER A 48 -12.42 -3.62 -38.75
CA SER A 48 -13.25 -4.34 -37.78
C SER A 48 -12.65 -4.31 -36.37
N TRP A 49 -11.33 -4.43 -36.27
CA TRP A 49 -10.65 -4.33 -34.95
C TRP A 49 -10.68 -2.90 -34.42
N LEU A 50 -10.52 -1.87 -35.25
CA LEU A 50 -10.68 -0.48 -34.85
C LEU A 50 -12.12 -0.17 -34.39
N GLU A 51 -13.11 -0.73 -35.02
CA GLU A 51 -14.52 -0.63 -34.57
C GLU A 51 -14.70 -1.27 -33.20
N GLN A 52 -14.12 -2.46 -32.96
CA GLN A 52 -14.12 -3.11 -31.65
C GLN A 52 -13.44 -2.24 -30.59
N LEU A 53 -12.25 -1.69 -30.89
CA LEU A 53 -11.56 -0.77 -29.95
C LEU A 53 -12.36 0.51 -29.68
N ALA A 54 -13.18 0.95 -30.64
CA ALA A 54 -14.07 2.09 -30.41
C ALA A 54 -15.25 1.73 -29.50
N GLU A 55 -15.79 0.50 -29.59
CA GLU A 55 -16.80 -0.03 -28.66
C GLU A 55 -16.26 -0.24 -27.24
N GLU A 56 -14.97 -0.54 -27.11
CA GLU A 56 -14.25 -0.75 -25.84
C GLU A 56 -13.66 0.56 -25.26
N ASP A 57 -14.00 1.72 -25.82
CA ASP A 57 -13.54 3.05 -25.40
C ASP A 57 -12.02 3.31 -25.52
N TYR A 58 -11.27 2.49 -26.26
CA TYR A 58 -9.85 2.76 -26.55
C TYR A 58 -9.66 3.84 -27.62
N LEU A 59 -10.65 4.05 -28.49
CA LEU A 59 -10.59 5.03 -29.58
C LEU A 59 -11.53 6.20 -29.32
N ILE A 60 -11.03 7.38 -29.60
CA ILE A 60 -11.84 8.60 -29.63
C ILE A 60 -12.36 8.79 -31.06
N SER A 61 -13.68 8.68 -31.25
CA SER A 61 -14.32 8.92 -32.55
C SER A 61 -14.42 10.42 -32.83
N LEU A 62 -13.75 10.88 -33.87
CA LEU A 62 -13.85 12.23 -34.42
C LEU A 62 -14.71 12.16 -35.71
N THR A 63 -15.03 13.33 -36.26
CA THR A 63 -15.97 13.42 -37.40
C THR A 63 -15.54 12.63 -38.66
N ASP A 64 -14.21 12.52 -38.89
CA ASP A 64 -13.63 11.92 -40.10
C ASP A 64 -12.56 10.88 -39.83
N ARG A 65 -12.26 10.64 -38.56
CA ARG A 65 -11.18 9.75 -38.12
C ARG A 65 -11.38 9.21 -36.73
N TRP A 66 -10.70 8.12 -36.39
CA TRP A 66 -10.49 7.62 -35.05
C TRP A 66 -9.13 8.07 -34.55
N LEU A 67 -9.05 8.38 -33.25
CA LEU A 67 -7.80 8.72 -32.58
C LEU A 67 -7.53 7.70 -31.47
N LEU A 68 -6.43 6.95 -31.62
CA LEU A 68 -5.87 6.10 -30.58
C LEU A 68 -4.84 6.93 -29.82
N SER A 69 -5.15 7.30 -28.58
CA SER A 69 -4.20 8.06 -27.76
C SER A 69 -2.94 7.25 -27.45
N TRP A 70 -1.81 7.91 -27.18
CA TRP A 70 -0.58 7.21 -26.83
C TRP A 70 -0.74 6.38 -25.57
N GLU A 71 -1.52 6.83 -24.60
CA GLU A 71 -1.80 6.09 -23.37
C GLU A 71 -2.57 4.80 -23.67
N ALA A 72 -3.64 4.90 -24.46
CA ALA A 72 -4.41 3.73 -24.90
C ALA A 72 -3.55 2.76 -25.72
N LEU A 73 -2.67 3.26 -26.59
CA LEU A 73 -1.74 2.43 -27.34
C LEU A 73 -0.82 1.62 -26.42
N TYR A 74 -0.21 2.27 -25.40
CA TYR A 74 0.65 1.54 -24.45
C TYR A 74 -0.14 0.56 -23.60
N HIS A 75 -1.39 0.82 -23.29
CA HIS A 75 -2.28 -0.14 -22.66
C HIS A 75 -2.50 -1.38 -23.55
N LEU A 76 -2.82 -1.18 -24.81
CA LEU A 76 -3.01 -2.27 -25.77
C LEU A 76 -1.73 -3.09 -25.99
N LEU A 77 -0.55 -2.47 -25.93
CA LEU A 77 0.74 -3.17 -26.06
C LEU A 77 1.02 -4.11 -24.88
N GLU A 78 0.45 -3.87 -23.71
CA GLU A 78 0.57 -4.67 -22.50
C GLU A 78 -0.58 -5.69 -22.35
N ASP A 79 -1.63 -5.56 -23.14
CA ASP A 79 -2.82 -6.41 -23.07
C ASP A 79 -2.66 -7.66 -23.93
N GLU A 80 -2.72 -8.84 -23.30
CA GLU A 80 -2.60 -10.13 -23.98
C GLU A 80 -3.76 -10.40 -24.95
N GLU A 81 -4.95 -9.88 -24.68
CA GLU A 81 -6.13 -10.09 -25.53
C GLU A 81 -5.96 -9.43 -26.90
N HIS A 82 -5.34 -8.26 -26.95
CA HIS A 82 -5.11 -7.50 -28.18
C HIS A 82 -3.78 -7.81 -28.88
N ALA A 83 -2.88 -8.57 -28.23
CA ALA A 83 -1.52 -8.86 -28.73
C ALA A 83 -1.49 -9.44 -30.15
N SER A 84 -2.49 -10.27 -30.52
CA SER A 84 -2.59 -10.88 -31.85
C SER A 84 -2.99 -9.89 -32.95
N SER A 85 -3.68 -8.81 -32.62
CA SER A 85 -4.20 -7.80 -33.55
C SER A 85 -3.30 -6.57 -33.70
N LEU A 86 -2.42 -6.31 -32.74
CA LEU A 86 -1.46 -5.19 -32.77
C LEU A 86 -0.62 -5.11 -34.07
N PRO A 87 -0.13 -6.24 -34.63
CA PRO A 87 0.61 -6.21 -35.92
C PRO A 87 -0.17 -5.59 -37.07
N LEU A 88 -1.52 -5.58 -37.03
CA LEU A 88 -2.37 -4.96 -38.05
C LEU A 88 -2.15 -3.45 -38.17
N ILE A 89 -1.80 -2.78 -37.10
CA ILE A 89 -1.48 -1.35 -37.12
C ILE A 89 -0.10 -1.09 -37.75
N GLY A 90 0.84 -2.04 -37.62
CA GLY A 90 2.21 -1.86 -38.09
C GLY A 90 2.99 -0.84 -37.29
N ILE A 91 2.82 -0.88 -35.95
CA ILE A 91 3.52 0.02 -35.01
C ILE A 91 5.03 -0.25 -35.10
N PRO A 92 5.86 0.82 -35.13
CA PRO A 92 7.32 0.68 -35.11
C PRO A 92 7.81 0.00 -33.83
N GLU A 93 8.92 -0.73 -33.93
CA GLU A 93 9.54 -1.36 -32.77
C GLU A 93 10.04 -0.31 -31.77
N VAL A 94 9.97 -0.65 -30.48
CA VAL A 94 10.51 0.17 -29.41
C VAL A 94 12.04 0.16 -29.49
N LEU A 95 12.65 1.32 -29.61
CA LEU A 95 14.11 1.45 -29.48
C LEU A 95 14.46 1.74 -28.01
N PRO A 96 15.26 0.88 -27.34
CA PRO A 96 15.67 1.11 -25.97
C PRO A 96 16.55 2.35 -25.84
N LEU A 97 16.04 3.39 -25.19
CA LEU A 97 16.72 4.65 -24.96
C LEU A 97 16.85 4.95 -23.47
N ARG A 98 17.88 5.69 -23.13
CA ARG A 98 18.06 6.32 -21.81
C ARG A 98 18.12 7.84 -21.98
N ALA A 99 17.29 8.54 -21.22
CA ALA A 99 17.30 9.98 -21.14
C ALA A 99 18.42 10.48 -20.20
N SER A 100 19.05 11.60 -20.53
CA SER A 100 19.89 12.39 -19.64
C SER A 100 19.22 13.74 -19.43
N MET A 101 18.90 14.05 -18.18
CA MET A 101 18.19 15.25 -17.80
C MET A 101 19.15 16.31 -17.30
N SER A 102 18.86 17.55 -17.63
CA SER A 102 19.57 18.72 -17.15
C SER A 102 18.63 19.80 -16.64
N SER A 103 19.13 20.62 -15.75
CA SER A 103 18.39 21.71 -15.14
C SER A 103 19.11 23.05 -15.23
N ARG A 104 18.37 24.10 -14.98
CA ARG A 104 18.87 25.47 -14.80
C ARG A 104 18.09 26.18 -13.72
N GLY A 105 18.78 26.82 -12.79
CA GLY A 105 18.19 27.50 -11.63
C GLY A 105 17.86 26.53 -10.50
N ALA A 106 17.33 27.03 -9.42
CA ALA A 106 16.83 26.24 -8.28
C ALA A 106 15.31 26.10 -8.32
N LEU A 107 14.73 25.09 -7.66
CA LEU A 107 13.28 24.90 -7.59
C LEU A 107 12.52 26.13 -7.04
N SER A 108 13.16 26.93 -6.19
CA SER A 108 12.61 28.20 -5.69
C SER A 108 12.58 29.32 -6.73
N ASP A 109 13.33 29.17 -7.80
CA ASP A 109 13.49 30.25 -8.78
C ASP A 109 12.35 30.23 -9.82
N LYS A 110 11.85 31.39 -10.19
CA LYS A 110 10.86 31.49 -11.28
C LYS A 110 11.42 31.06 -12.64
N ASP A 111 12.75 31.14 -12.78
CA ASP A 111 13.47 30.78 -14.01
C ASP A 111 13.91 29.32 -14.02
N PHE A 112 13.53 28.51 -13.02
CA PHE A 112 13.83 27.07 -13.00
C PHE A 112 13.32 26.43 -14.29
N ARG A 113 14.19 25.63 -14.91
CA ARG A 113 13.87 24.81 -16.08
C ARG A 113 14.52 23.44 -15.93
N VAL A 114 13.81 22.42 -16.40
CA VAL A 114 14.32 21.06 -16.52
C VAL A 114 13.95 20.53 -17.91
N TRP A 115 14.88 19.83 -18.54
CA TRP A 115 14.68 19.27 -19.88
C TRP A 115 15.50 18.02 -20.08
N ILE A 116 15.13 17.22 -21.08
CA ILE A 116 15.91 16.09 -21.55
C ILE A 116 16.99 16.63 -22.47
N ALA A 117 18.25 16.61 -22.02
CA ALA A 117 19.38 17.14 -22.76
C ALA A 117 19.84 16.22 -23.87
N GLU A 118 19.85 14.91 -23.60
CA GLU A 118 20.37 13.89 -24.53
C GLU A 118 19.59 12.60 -24.40
N TRP A 119 19.54 11.86 -25.52
CA TRP A 119 19.08 10.49 -25.56
C TRP A 119 20.23 9.57 -25.95
N THR A 120 20.34 8.45 -25.28
CA THR A 120 21.41 7.46 -25.48
C THR A 120 20.80 6.09 -25.77
N THR A 121 21.22 5.43 -26.84
CA THR A 121 20.77 4.07 -27.19
C THR A 121 21.36 3.04 -26.22
N LEU A 122 20.60 1.98 -25.96
CA LEU A 122 21.05 0.84 -25.17
C LEU A 122 21.09 -0.41 -26.06
N PRO A 123 22.11 -1.27 -25.96
CA PRO A 123 23.30 -1.20 -25.08
C PRO A 123 24.47 -0.38 -25.61
N SER A 124 24.42 0.10 -26.88
CA SER A 124 25.55 0.73 -27.59
C SER A 124 26.06 2.01 -26.94
N ARG A 125 25.25 2.67 -26.11
CA ARG A 125 25.55 3.94 -25.42
C ARG A 125 25.88 5.09 -26.38
N GLN A 126 25.34 5.07 -27.58
CA GLN A 126 25.50 6.12 -28.56
C GLN A 126 24.48 7.23 -28.33
N THR A 127 24.93 8.46 -28.20
CA THR A 127 24.05 9.64 -28.13
C THR A 127 23.39 9.87 -29.48
N ILE A 128 22.08 10.03 -29.47
CA ILE A 128 21.28 10.26 -30.67
C ILE A 128 20.48 11.54 -30.58
N ARG A 129 20.22 12.13 -31.74
CA ARG A 129 19.26 13.20 -31.91
C ARG A 129 18.24 12.75 -32.95
N PHE A 130 17.00 13.02 -32.70
CA PHE A 130 15.92 12.63 -33.59
C PHE A 130 14.82 13.70 -33.65
N SER A 131 14.07 13.68 -34.72
CA SER A 131 12.77 14.36 -34.81
C SER A 131 11.67 13.40 -34.42
N ARG A 132 10.63 13.88 -33.76
CA ARG A 132 9.50 13.07 -33.33
C ARG A 132 8.17 13.71 -33.70
N THR A 133 7.13 12.89 -33.74
CA THR A 133 5.73 13.28 -33.68
C THR A 133 5.04 12.38 -32.67
N GLY A 134 4.59 12.96 -31.57
CA GLY A 134 4.11 12.17 -30.45
C GLY A 134 5.19 11.23 -29.90
N ALA A 135 4.85 9.95 -29.71
CA ALA A 135 5.76 8.93 -29.24
C ALA A 135 6.61 8.25 -30.34
N ILE A 136 6.33 8.54 -31.62
CA ILE A 136 7.11 8.02 -32.75
C ILE A 136 8.23 8.97 -33.12
N PHE A 137 9.42 8.47 -33.28
CA PHE A 137 10.60 9.21 -33.70
C PHE A 137 11.33 8.53 -34.86
N THR A 138 12.11 9.30 -35.61
CA THR A 138 12.92 8.83 -36.73
C THR A 138 14.40 8.87 -36.38
N HIS A 139 15.08 7.74 -36.49
CA HIS A 139 16.52 7.58 -36.33
C HIS A 139 17.04 6.69 -37.45
N GLU A 140 18.14 7.11 -38.11
CA GLU A 140 18.75 6.39 -39.25
C GLU A 140 17.75 6.00 -40.36
N ASN A 141 16.82 6.90 -40.66
CA ASN A 141 15.72 6.70 -41.63
C ASN A 141 14.73 5.57 -41.28
N GLN A 142 14.74 5.11 -40.03
CA GLN A 142 13.75 4.16 -39.52
C GLN A 142 12.89 4.85 -38.46
N GLN A 143 11.62 4.47 -38.44
CA GLN A 143 10.71 4.89 -37.40
C GLN A 143 10.82 3.94 -36.22
N HIS A 144 10.78 4.53 -35.02
CA HIS A 144 10.82 3.82 -33.75
C HIS A 144 9.77 4.39 -32.82
N LEU A 145 9.30 3.56 -31.89
CA LEU A 145 8.46 3.98 -30.78
C LEU A 145 9.31 4.23 -29.53
N LEU A 146 9.03 5.26 -28.77
CA LEU A 146 9.55 5.42 -27.41
C LEU A 146 8.98 4.33 -26.50
N SER A 147 9.71 3.89 -25.48
CA SER A 147 9.10 3.07 -24.44
C SER A 147 8.06 3.88 -23.66
N ARG A 148 7.14 3.19 -23.00
CA ARG A 148 6.09 3.82 -22.16
C ARG A 148 6.69 4.77 -21.13
N GLU A 149 7.76 4.35 -20.45
CA GLU A 149 8.44 5.13 -19.41
C GLU A 149 9.09 6.38 -19.99
N ASN A 150 9.76 6.25 -21.14
CA ASN A 150 10.39 7.38 -21.82
C ASN A 150 9.35 8.37 -22.37
N TRP A 151 8.22 7.88 -22.85
CA TRP A 151 7.11 8.72 -23.26
C TRP A 151 6.50 9.45 -22.06
N ALA A 152 6.24 8.78 -20.96
CA ALA A 152 5.72 9.40 -19.73
C ALA A 152 6.68 10.47 -19.20
N LEU A 153 7.99 10.22 -19.21
CA LEU A 153 9.00 11.20 -18.82
C LEU A 153 8.98 12.45 -19.70
N LEU A 154 8.89 12.25 -21.01
CA LEU A 154 8.81 13.34 -21.98
C LEU A 154 7.57 14.19 -21.75
N GLN A 155 6.40 13.56 -21.61
CA GLN A 155 5.12 14.24 -21.35
C GLN A 155 5.16 15.04 -20.03
N ALA A 156 5.70 14.44 -18.96
CA ALA A 156 5.85 15.15 -17.68
C ALA A 156 6.73 16.39 -17.81
N THR A 157 7.82 16.32 -18.61
CA THR A 157 8.73 17.44 -18.85
C THR A 157 8.07 18.56 -19.65
N GLU A 158 7.32 18.22 -20.69
CA GLU A 158 6.56 19.16 -21.51
C GLU A 158 5.43 19.81 -20.72
N GLN A 159 4.71 19.03 -19.92
CA GLN A 159 3.63 19.52 -19.07
C GLN A 159 4.14 20.55 -18.05
N LEU A 160 5.29 20.30 -17.40
CA LEU A 160 5.89 21.28 -16.50
C LEU A 160 6.21 22.58 -17.24
N SER A 161 6.76 22.51 -18.44
CA SER A 161 7.06 23.70 -19.24
C SER A 161 5.81 24.53 -19.54
N ILE A 162 4.68 23.88 -19.85
CA ILE A 162 3.38 24.53 -20.06
C ILE A 162 2.90 25.17 -18.75
N GLN A 163 2.91 24.42 -17.64
CA GLN A 163 2.49 24.92 -16.32
C GLN A 163 3.32 26.12 -15.86
N GLN A 164 4.62 26.10 -16.07
CA GLN A 164 5.51 27.21 -15.75
C GLN A 164 5.20 28.48 -16.56
N THR A 165 4.64 28.32 -17.75
CA THR A 165 4.18 29.48 -18.57
C THR A 165 2.88 30.05 -18.03
N GLN A 166 1.98 29.21 -17.52
CA GLN A 166 0.67 29.60 -16.99
C GLN A 166 0.75 30.16 -15.58
N ALA A 167 1.49 29.47 -14.69
CA ALA A 167 1.62 29.79 -13.27
C ALA A 167 3.07 29.59 -12.78
N PRO A 168 3.97 30.51 -13.08
CA PRO A 168 5.38 30.40 -12.67
C PRO A 168 5.52 30.53 -11.15
N GLY A 169 6.25 29.66 -10.51
CA GLY A 169 6.50 29.70 -9.07
C GLY A 169 7.08 28.44 -8.48
N GLU A 170 7.51 28.53 -7.21
CA GLU A 170 8.14 27.43 -6.48
C GLU A 170 7.24 26.18 -6.41
N THR A 171 5.96 26.36 -6.08
CA THR A 171 5.01 25.24 -5.99
C THR A 171 4.85 24.50 -7.30
N THR A 172 4.71 25.22 -8.42
CA THR A 172 4.64 24.63 -9.76
C THR A 172 5.90 23.85 -10.09
N ASN A 173 7.07 24.41 -9.78
CA ASN A 173 8.35 23.76 -10.00
C ASN A 173 8.49 22.48 -9.15
N GLN A 174 8.12 22.55 -7.88
CA GLN A 174 8.20 21.40 -6.96
C GLN A 174 7.27 20.26 -7.40
N LEU A 175 6.00 20.56 -7.68
CA LEU A 175 5.02 19.56 -8.11
C LEU A 175 5.39 18.94 -9.45
N GLY A 176 5.81 19.78 -10.42
CA GLY A 176 6.25 19.29 -11.72
C GLY A 176 7.51 18.45 -11.61
N TRP A 177 8.49 18.86 -10.78
CA TRP A 177 9.70 18.08 -10.57
C TRP A 177 9.42 16.75 -9.86
N ALA A 178 8.50 16.69 -8.89
CA ALA A 178 8.07 15.44 -8.26
C ALA A 178 7.55 14.44 -9.30
N THR A 179 6.70 14.90 -10.21
CA THR A 179 6.15 14.07 -11.30
C THR A 179 7.25 13.60 -12.26
N ILE A 180 8.10 14.51 -12.71
CA ILE A 180 9.22 14.20 -13.61
C ILE A 180 10.17 13.19 -12.95
N ARG A 181 10.52 13.37 -11.68
CA ARG A 181 11.42 12.46 -10.96
C ARG A 181 10.86 11.04 -10.86
N LYS A 182 9.56 10.90 -10.62
CA LYS A 182 8.89 9.59 -10.63
C LYS A 182 9.01 8.91 -12.00
N CYS A 183 8.66 9.62 -13.08
CA CYS A 183 8.79 9.09 -14.44
C CYS A 183 10.25 8.80 -14.81
N ALA A 184 11.18 9.65 -14.38
CA ALA A 184 12.60 9.49 -14.66
C ALA A 184 13.21 8.27 -13.96
N LYS A 185 12.77 7.95 -12.73
CA LYS A 185 13.16 6.70 -12.05
C LYS A 185 12.68 5.48 -12.86
N GLN A 186 11.44 5.47 -13.33
CA GLN A 186 10.87 4.39 -14.15
C GLN A 186 11.63 4.23 -15.48
N ALA A 187 11.97 5.34 -16.12
CA ALA A 187 12.75 5.38 -17.36
C ALA A 187 14.26 5.14 -17.15
N ALA A 188 14.73 4.90 -15.93
CA ALA A 188 16.13 4.80 -15.57
C ALA A 188 16.99 5.95 -16.14
N ALA A 189 16.45 7.18 -16.16
CA ALA A 189 17.09 8.39 -16.64
C ALA A 189 18.29 8.79 -15.76
N LYS A 190 19.24 9.52 -16.34
CA LYS A 190 20.36 10.14 -15.63
C LYS A 190 20.03 11.57 -15.29
N PHE A 191 20.49 12.03 -14.15
CA PHE A 191 20.34 13.40 -13.68
C PHE A 191 21.66 14.17 -13.70
N ASP A 192 21.58 15.50 -13.80
CA ASP A 192 22.70 16.36 -13.44
C ASP A 192 22.87 16.43 -11.90
N ASP A 193 23.97 17.01 -11.43
CA ASP A 193 24.30 17.08 -10.00
C ASP A 193 23.26 17.76 -9.14
N TYR A 194 22.55 18.76 -9.68
CA TYR A 194 21.50 19.45 -8.95
C TYR A 194 20.24 18.58 -8.81
N LEU A 195 19.78 18.02 -9.91
CA LEU A 195 18.60 17.14 -9.94
C LEU A 195 18.80 15.87 -9.12
N GLU A 196 20.02 15.30 -9.13
CA GLU A 196 20.36 14.12 -8.35
C GLU A 196 20.16 14.38 -6.84
N LYS A 197 20.63 15.56 -6.37
CA LYS A 197 20.58 15.97 -4.96
C LYS A 197 19.25 16.56 -4.52
N THR A 198 18.37 16.91 -5.46
CA THR A 198 17.10 17.59 -5.16
C THR A 198 15.95 16.61 -5.25
N HIS A 199 15.40 16.23 -4.09
CA HIS A 199 14.28 15.32 -3.98
C HIS A 199 13.00 16.10 -3.72
N VAL A 200 11.96 15.82 -4.47
CA VAL A 200 10.61 16.28 -4.17
C VAL A 200 9.72 15.06 -4.05
N ILE A 201 9.09 14.92 -2.91
CA ILE A 201 8.28 13.78 -2.53
C ILE A 201 6.87 14.29 -2.27
N LYS A 202 5.90 13.72 -2.95
CA LYS A 202 4.48 13.98 -2.74
C LYS A 202 3.82 12.66 -2.36
N PRO A 203 3.67 12.35 -1.06
CA PRO A 203 3.01 11.12 -0.65
C PRO A 203 1.55 11.12 -1.12
N THR A 204 1.11 10.02 -1.70
CA THR A 204 -0.29 9.79 -2.10
C THR A 204 -0.98 8.83 -1.16
N SER A 205 -0.19 8.03 -0.43
CA SER A 205 -0.64 7.08 0.58
C SER A 205 0.28 7.14 1.79
N LEU A 206 -0.24 6.70 2.92
CA LEU A 206 0.49 6.52 4.16
C LEU A 206 0.40 5.04 4.57
N SER A 207 1.46 4.55 5.16
CA SER A 207 1.47 3.35 5.97
C SER A 207 1.73 3.70 7.43
N LEU A 208 1.35 2.83 8.34
CA LEU A 208 1.60 3.02 9.75
C LEU A 208 2.69 2.05 10.21
N ARG A 209 3.73 2.55 10.84
CA ARG A 209 4.65 1.72 11.60
C ARG A 209 4.21 1.76 13.05
N LEU A 210 3.90 0.60 13.59
CA LEU A 210 3.41 0.46 14.96
C LEU A 210 4.49 -0.16 15.82
N ARG A 211 4.60 0.32 17.06
CA ARG A 211 5.50 -0.26 18.06
C ARG A 211 4.75 -0.49 19.36
N LYS A 212 4.88 -1.69 19.90
CA LYS A 212 4.42 -1.98 21.25
C LYS A 212 5.48 -1.51 22.25
N ALA A 213 5.08 -0.65 23.17
CA ALA A 213 5.90 -0.18 24.27
C ALA A 213 5.16 -0.42 25.60
N THR A 214 5.88 -0.44 26.71
CA THR A 214 5.28 -0.52 28.05
C THR A 214 5.66 0.75 28.80
N VAL A 215 4.65 1.47 29.28
CA VAL A 215 4.82 2.68 30.08
C VAL A 215 4.05 2.50 31.38
N ALA A 216 4.77 2.52 32.52
CA ALA A 216 4.18 2.33 33.85
C ALA A 216 3.27 1.08 33.92
N ASP A 217 3.78 -0.05 33.46
CA ASP A 217 3.10 -1.36 33.39
C ASP A 217 1.86 -1.43 32.45
N THR A 218 1.62 -0.38 31.69
CA THR A 218 0.54 -0.35 30.69
C THR A 218 1.14 -0.52 29.28
N ALA A 219 0.57 -1.42 28.50
CA ALA A 219 0.93 -1.56 27.10
C ALA A 219 0.41 -0.37 26.30
N VAL A 220 1.29 0.18 25.49
CA VAL A 220 1.05 1.37 24.68
C VAL A 220 1.42 1.04 23.23
N ILE A 221 0.63 1.50 22.30
CA ILE A 221 0.93 1.44 20.86
C ILE A 221 1.43 2.81 20.42
N GLU A 222 2.67 2.88 19.97
CA GLU A 222 3.24 4.05 19.33
C GLU A 222 2.94 4.00 17.83
N ILE A 223 2.47 5.12 17.27
CA ILE A 223 2.05 5.25 15.87
C ILE A 223 3.04 6.13 15.14
N GLU A 224 3.73 5.60 14.16
CA GLU A 224 4.64 6.36 13.29
C GLU A 224 4.09 6.37 11.86
N PRO A 225 3.70 7.54 11.33
CA PRO A 225 3.31 7.65 9.93
C PRO A 225 4.51 7.45 9.03
N HIS A 226 4.32 6.67 7.97
CA HIS A 226 5.35 6.37 6.99
C HIS A 226 4.79 6.50 5.58
N PHE A 227 5.64 6.85 4.61
CA PHE A 227 5.31 6.90 3.19
C PHE A 227 6.52 6.52 2.33
N GLU A 228 6.26 6.16 1.09
CA GLU A 228 7.31 5.76 0.14
C GLU A 228 8.36 6.88 -0.04
N ASP A 229 9.64 6.53 -0.16
CA ASP A 229 10.77 7.45 -0.29
C ASP A 229 10.91 8.47 0.88
N GLN A 230 10.34 8.18 2.04
CA GLN A 230 10.39 9.08 3.21
C GLN A 230 11.84 9.41 3.60
N PRO A 231 12.20 10.70 3.74
CA PRO A 231 13.53 11.10 4.21
C PRO A 231 13.80 10.61 5.65
N ALA A 232 15.02 10.19 5.94
CA ALA A 232 15.39 9.64 7.25
C ALA A 232 15.03 10.55 8.43
N ASN A 233 15.13 11.87 8.25
CA ASN A 233 14.85 12.86 9.30
C ASN A 233 13.42 13.42 9.26
N TRP A 234 12.52 12.82 8.49
CA TRP A 234 11.13 13.26 8.34
C TRP A 234 10.41 13.32 9.68
N LEU A 235 10.40 12.22 10.43
CA LEU A 235 9.64 12.09 11.66
C LEU A 235 10.06 13.14 12.71
N GLY A 236 11.36 13.38 12.81
CA GLY A 236 11.87 14.43 13.69
C GLY A 236 11.49 15.85 13.27
N SER A 237 11.28 16.09 11.99
CA SER A 237 10.79 17.37 11.46
C SER A 237 9.28 17.49 11.65
N PHE A 238 8.54 16.41 11.49
CA PHE A 238 7.11 16.32 11.75
C PHE A 238 6.79 16.59 13.22
N ASP A 239 7.49 15.96 14.16
CA ASP A 239 7.25 16.07 15.62
C ASP A 239 7.64 17.44 16.20
N LYS A 240 8.56 18.17 15.57
CA LYS A 240 9.01 19.48 16.07
C LYS A 240 7.98 20.60 15.87
N ASN A 241 7.05 20.43 14.96
CA ASN A 241 6.09 21.46 14.62
C ASN A 241 4.78 21.25 15.42
N ALA A 242 4.17 22.35 15.85
CA ALA A 242 2.90 22.30 16.56
C ALA A 242 1.70 21.93 15.66
N GLN A 243 1.89 22.01 14.35
CA GLN A 243 0.88 21.70 13.33
C GLN A 243 1.54 21.09 12.11
N VAL A 244 0.79 20.31 11.36
CA VAL A 244 1.26 19.75 10.08
C VAL A 244 1.30 20.85 9.01
N HIS A 245 2.46 21.05 8.41
CA HIS A 245 2.66 22.01 7.34
C HIS A 245 2.32 21.42 5.96
N ASP A 246 2.01 22.28 4.99
CA ASP A 246 1.80 21.88 3.60
C ASP A 246 3.08 21.38 2.92
N SER A 247 4.24 21.81 3.43
CA SER A 247 5.54 21.38 2.93
C SER A 247 6.61 21.37 4.00
N TYR A 248 7.59 20.48 3.82
CA TYR A 248 8.77 20.35 4.68
C TYR A 248 10.03 20.36 3.83
N ARG A 249 11.07 21.03 4.31
CA ARG A 249 12.42 21.00 3.72
C ARG A 249 13.32 20.23 4.68
N ILE A 250 13.79 19.07 4.26
CA ILE A 250 14.53 18.15 5.09
C ILE A 250 15.91 17.97 4.50
N PRO A 251 16.96 18.46 5.19
CA PRO A 251 18.32 18.22 4.76
C PRO A 251 18.69 16.76 4.95
N GLY A 252 19.25 16.16 3.92
CA GLY A 252 19.82 14.84 3.91
C GLY A 252 21.33 14.84 4.15
N GLU A 253 21.93 13.69 4.03
CA GLU A 253 23.39 13.53 4.05
C GLU A 253 23.98 14.01 2.72
N ASN A 254 25.26 14.39 2.71
CA ASN A 254 25.99 14.82 1.51
C ASN A 254 25.42 16.05 0.74
N GLY A 255 24.66 16.91 1.43
CA GLY A 255 24.09 18.11 0.84
C GLY A 255 22.83 17.87 0.02
N GLU A 256 22.20 16.72 0.19
CA GLU A 256 20.87 16.42 -0.36
C GLU A 256 19.81 17.29 0.33
N LEU A 257 18.78 17.64 -0.41
CA LEU A 257 17.63 18.38 0.09
C LEU A 257 16.34 17.70 -0.37
N SER A 258 15.54 17.25 0.58
CA SER A 258 14.22 16.68 0.33
C SER A 258 13.13 17.70 0.61
N HIS A 259 12.31 17.98 -0.38
CA HIS A 259 11.08 18.77 -0.25
C HIS A 259 9.91 17.77 -0.18
N VAL A 260 9.24 17.70 0.96
CA VAL A 260 8.03 16.87 1.14
C VAL A 260 6.82 17.78 1.05
N ILE A 261 5.99 17.57 0.05
CA ILE A 261 4.75 18.34 -0.19
C ILE A 261 3.59 17.45 0.27
N ILE A 262 2.84 17.92 1.25
CA ILE A 262 1.76 17.16 1.86
C ILE A 262 0.43 17.53 1.16
N PRO A 263 -0.21 16.59 0.45
CA PRO A 263 -1.55 16.80 -0.11
C PRO A 263 -2.60 17.01 1.00
N PRO A 264 -3.71 17.70 0.72
CA PRO A 264 -4.74 18.01 1.73
C PRO A 264 -5.26 16.76 2.45
N GLU A 265 -5.57 15.70 1.70
CA GLU A 265 -6.08 14.42 2.22
C GLU A 265 -5.08 13.73 3.14
N VAL A 266 -3.81 13.71 2.78
CA VAL A 266 -2.71 13.19 3.62
C VAL A 266 -2.50 14.06 4.84
N LYS A 267 -2.64 15.39 4.69
CA LYS A 267 -2.48 16.34 5.79
C LYS A 267 -3.53 16.15 6.88
N GLU A 268 -4.77 15.87 6.53
CA GLU A 268 -5.84 15.59 7.49
C GLU A 268 -5.53 14.38 8.35
N VAL A 269 -5.08 13.29 7.74
CA VAL A 269 -4.65 12.08 8.45
C VAL A 269 -3.44 12.35 9.35
N LEU A 270 -2.44 13.06 8.83
CA LEU A 270 -1.26 13.43 9.62
C LEU A 270 -1.63 14.36 10.81
N ASN A 271 -2.59 15.29 10.66
CA ASN A 271 -3.11 16.10 11.75
C ASN A 271 -3.79 15.23 12.81
N SER A 272 -4.58 14.24 12.40
CA SER A 272 -5.23 13.30 13.32
C SER A 272 -4.19 12.52 14.11
N ILE A 273 -3.15 11.97 13.46
CA ILE A 273 -2.04 11.28 14.13
C ILE A 273 -1.30 12.23 15.08
N HIS A 274 -1.05 13.46 14.65
CA HIS A 274 -0.33 14.46 15.45
C HIS A 274 -1.12 14.90 16.69
N SER A 275 -2.45 14.88 16.63
CA SER A 275 -3.34 15.21 17.75
C SER A 275 -3.32 14.17 18.88
N ILE A 276 -2.89 12.94 18.59
CA ILE A 276 -2.74 11.88 19.58
C ILE A 276 -1.51 12.20 20.48
N PRO A 277 -1.67 12.33 21.80
CA PRO A 277 -0.58 12.73 22.67
C PRO A 277 0.64 11.82 22.58
N GLY A 278 1.76 12.38 22.09
CA GLY A 278 2.99 11.62 21.85
C GLY A 278 2.82 10.48 20.81
N ARG A 279 1.76 10.50 20.00
CA ARG A 279 1.38 9.47 19.05
C ARG A 279 1.23 8.09 19.70
N ARG A 280 0.66 8.07 20.93
CA ARG A 280 0.51 6.87 21.75
C ARG A 280 -0.93 6.65 22.14
N VAL A 281 -1.41 5.45 21.92
CA VAL A 281 -2.72 4.98 22.39
C VAL A 281 -2.54 3.85 23.40
N ALA A 282 -3.37 3.81 24.44
CA ALA A 282 -3.27 2.84 25.53
C ALA A 282 -4.66 2.32 25.95
N GLY A 283 -4.70 1.17 26.59
CA GLY A 283 -5.92 0.61 27.18
C GLY A 283 -7.05 0.46 26.16
N SER A 284 -8.23 1.01 26.48
CA SER A 284 -9.41 0.94 25.60
C SER A 284 -9.23 1.68 24.27
N GLU A 285 -8.45 2.77 24.25
CA GLU A 285 -8.14 3.48 23.02
C GLU A 285 -7.25 2.64 22.10
N ALA A 286 -6.27 1.91 22.65
CA ALA A 286 -5.45 0.99 21.87
C ALA A 286 -6.31 -0.11 21.23
N LEU A 287 -7.25 -0.69 21.97
CA LEU A 287 -8.18 -1.69 21.43
C LEU A 287 -9.06 -1.10 20.32
N SER A 288 -9.60 0.09 20.52
CA SER A 288 -10.40 0.78 19.51
C SER A 288 -9.59 1.09 18.24
N PHE A 289 -8.35 1.53 18.39
CA PHE A 289 -7.43 1.79 17.29
C PHE A 289 -7.09 0.51 16.50
N VAL A 290 -6.84 -0.60 17.20
CA VAL A 290 -6.57 -1.90 16.55
C VAL A 290 -7.78 -2.39 15.78
N ARG A 291 -8.99 -2.23 16.32
CA ARG A 291 -10.24 -2.62 15.66
C ARG A 291 -10.54 -1.79 14.42
N ASN A 292 -10.41 -0.49 14.55
CA ASN A 292 -10.72 0.45 13.49
C ASN A 292 -9.91 1.74 13.67
N PRO A 293 -8.75 1.87 13.02
CA PRO A 293 -7.92 3.06 13.10
C PRO A 293 -8.64 4.32 12.59
N TYR A 294 -9.61 4.16 11.71
CA TYR A 294 -10.31 5.29 11.07
C TYR A 294 -11.21 6.05 12.03
N THR A 295 -11.61 5.45 13.16
CA THR A 295 -12.31 6.18 14.23
C THR A 295 -11.44 7.26 14.89
N PHE A 296 -10.11 7.10 14.84
CA PHE A 296 -9.16 8.08 15.35
C PHE A 296 -8.62 9.00 14.24
N LEU A 297 -8.46 8.45 13.03
CA LEU A 297 -7.77 9.12 11.93
C LEU A 297 -8.73 9.87 11.00
N GLY A 298 -10.06 9.69 11.18
CA GLY A 298 -11.09 10.21 10.31
C GLY A 298 -11.53 9.20 9.24
N GLU A 299 -12.78 9.30 8.82
CA GLU A 299 -13.37 8.37 7.83
C GLU A 299 -12.64 8.43 6.48
N ASP A 300 -12.15 9.61 6.09
CA ASP A 300 -11.42 9.81 4.85
C ASP A 300 -10.02 9.20 4.87
N ALA A 301 -9.53 8.77 6.06
CA ALA A 301 -8.22 8.14 6.18
C ALA A 301 -8.12 6.80 5.42
N ALA A 302 -9.24 6.12 5.15
CA ALA A 302 -9.28 4.90 4.34
C ALA A 302 -8.83 5.13 2.87
N SER A 303 -8.95 6.36 2.37
CA SER A 303 -8.43 6.72 1.04
C SER A 303 -6.91 6.90 1.00
N VAL A 304 -6.28 7.08 2.17
CA VAL A 304 -4.85 7.36 2.32
C VAL A 304 -4.09 6.18 2.92
N ILE A 305 -4.73 5.45 3.84
CA ILE A 305 -4.16 4.25 4.48
C ILE A 305 -5.03 3.05 4.08
N ALA A 306 -4.46 2.12 3.32
CA ALA A 306 -5.17 0.91 2.94
C ALA A 306 -5.40 0.00 4.18
N PRO A 307 -6.58 -0.65 4.30
CA PRO A 307 -6.86 -1.57 5.41
C PRO A 307 -5.82 -2.68 5.55
N GLU A 308 -5.37 -3.25 4.43
CA GLU A 308 -4.36 -4.31 4.39
C GLU A 308 -3.01 -3.85 4.97
N GLU A 309 -2.63 -2.59 4.75
CA GLU A 309 -1.40 -2.02 5.32
C GLU A 309 -1.51 -1.86 6.84
N HIS A 310 -2.68 -1.52 7.36
CA HIS A 310 -2.91 -1.47 8.81
C HIS A 310 -2.84 -2.86 9.44
N GLU A 311 -3.50 -3.85 8.84
CA GLU A 311 -3.44 -5.25 9.29
C GLU A 311 -2.00 -5.77 9.29
N GLN A 312 -1.24 -5.49 8.24
CA GLN A 312 0.17 -5.87 8.15
C GLN A 312 1.02 -5.17 9.21
N ALA A 313 0.78 -3.88 9.47
CA ALA A 313 1.50 -3.14 10.51
C ALA A 313 1.26 -3.71 11.92
N LEU A 314 0.04 -4.14 12.24
CA LEU A 314 -0.29 -4.82 13.49
C LEU A 314 0.44 -6.16 13.60
N PHE A 315 0.46 -6.91 12.51
CA PHE A 315 1.14 -8.21 12.44
C PHE A 315 2.66 -8.05 12.66
N ASP A 316 3.30 -7.14 11.94
CA ASP A 316 4.74 -6.88 12.01
C ASP A 316 5.18 -6.39 13.41
N ALA A 317 4.30 -5.63 14.06
CA ALA A 317 4.54 -5.12 15.41
C ALA A 317 4.21 -6.14 16.52
N HIS A 318 3.72 -7.33 16.17
CA HIS A 318 3.25 -8.35 17.11
C HIS A 318 2.23 -7.80 18.11
N ILE A 319 1.30 -6.98 17.63
CA ILE A 319 0.23 -6.39 18.43
C ILE A 319 -0.99 -7.29 18.31
N PHE A 320 -1.15 -8.17 19.30
CA PHE A 320 -2.28 -9.08 19.39
C PHE A 320 -2.98 -8.88 20.73
N PHE A 321 -4.30 -8.95 20.72
CA PHE A 321 -5.07 -9.23 21.91
C PHE A 321 -5.26 -10.75 22.00
N HIS A 322 -5.60 -11.24 23.18
CA HIS A 322 -5.71 -12.67 23.43
C HIS A 322 -7.05 -12.97 24.08
N HIS A 323 -7.71 -13.99 23.58
CA HIS A 323 -8.68 -14.70 24.40
C HIS A 323 -7.93 -15.51 25.43
N PHE A 324 -8.54 -15.72 26.57
CA PHE A 324 -7.95 -16.57 27.59
C PHE A 324 -8.92 -17.63 28.06
N ARG A 325 -8.37 -18.78 28.47
CA ARG A 325 -9.10 -19.87 29.08
C ARG A 325 -8.28 -20.50 30.20
N LEU A 326 -8.95 -21.01 31.23
CA LEU A 326 -8.35 -21.74 32.33
C LEU A 326 -8.65 -23.24 32.17
N GLN A 327 -7.63 -24.05 32.19
CA GLN A 327 -7.72 -25.50 32.07
C GLN A 327 -7.22 -26.15 33.38
N PRO A 328 -8.11 -26.62 34.30
CA PRO A 328 -7.67 -27.29 35.47
C PRO A 328 -7.25 -28.75 35.15
N SER A 329 -6.12 -29.15 35.71
CA SER A 329 -5.67 -30.55 35.78
C SER A 329 -6.11 -31.14 37.12
N VAL A 330 -6.80 -32.26 37.12
CA VAL A 330 -7.30 -32.88 38.33
C VAL A 330 -6.69 -34.25 38.52
N ASN A 331 -6.49 -34.69 39.80
CA ASN A 331 -6.01 -36.02 40.16
C ASN A 331 -7.15 -37.04 40.20
N ASP A 332 -6.82 -38.30 40.55
CA ASP A 332 -7.81 -39.40 40.67
C ASP A 332 -8.88 -39.14 41.74
N GLU A 333 -8.57 -38.28 42.73
CA GLU A 333 -9.53 -37.86 43.78
C GLU A 333 -10.33 -36.61 43.32
N ASN A 334 -10.20 -36.21 42.06
CA ASN A 334 -10.88 -35.05 41.48
C ASN A 334 -10.51 -33.70 42.16
N LYS A 335 -9.32 -33.62 42.76
CA LYS A 335 -8.75 -32.39 43.32
C LYS A 335 -7.84 -31.71 42.29
N ILE A 336 -7.81 -30.39 42.27
CA ILE A 336 -7.00 -29.61 41.34
C ILE A 336 -5.53 -29.72 41.72
N ASN A 337 -4.70 -30.20 40.78
CA ASN A 337 -3.25 -30.23 40.90
C ASN A 337 -2.63 -28.91 40.46
N ASP A 338 -3.00 -28.48 39.30
CA ASP A 338 -2.52 -27.27 38.66
C ASP A 338 -3.60 -26.71 37.71
N ILE A 339 -3.40 -25.46 37.27
CA ILE A 339 -4.28 -24.79 36.29
C ILE A 339 -3.41 -24.18 35.23
N THR A 340 -3.69 -24.52 33.99
CA THR A 340 -3.03 -23.89 32.83
C THR A 340 -3.89 -22.72 32.33
N LEU A 341 -3.34 -21.52 32.33
CA LEU A 341 -3.86 -20.37 31.59
C LEU A 341 -3.38 -20.48 30.15
N VAL A 342 -4.30 -20.58 29.21
CA VAL A 342 -4.02 -20.56 27.79
C VAL A 342 -4.44 -19.21 27.23
N LEU A 343 -3.53 -18.53 26.54
CA LEU A 343 -3.75 -17.28 25.82
C LEU A 343 -3.73 -17.59 24.33
N GLU A 344 -4.84 -17.41 23.67
CA GLU A 344 -5.03 -17.61 22.23
C GLU A 344 -4.99 -16.25 21.52
N PRO A 345 -3.97 -15.99 20.67
CA PRO A 345 -3.90 -14.75 19.95
C PRO A 345 -5.05 -14.60 18.97
N VAL A 346 -5.74 -13.48 19.03
CA VAL A 346 -6.79 -13.13 18.09
C VAL A 346 -6.13 -12.54 16.84
N SER A 347 -5.93 -13.37 15.84
CA SER A 347 -5.22 -13.04 14.62
C SER A 347 -5.85 -13.75 13.42
N PRO A 348 -5.97 -13.07 12.24
CA PRO A 348 -6.40 -13.74 11.01
C PRO A 348 -5.38 -14.76 10.52
N ILE A 349 -4.12 -14.63 10.94
CA ILE A 349 -3.04 -15.57 10.64
C ILE A 349 -2.81 -16.44 11.89
N PRO A 350 -2.84 -17.78 11.77
CA PRO A 350 -2.62 -18.67 12.90
C PRO A 350 -1.33 -18.34 13.64
N GLN A 351 -1.44 -18.11 14.94
CA GLN A 351 -0.33 -17.85 15.85
C GLN A 351 -0.29 -18.93 16.95
N PRO A 352 0.86 -19.27 17.50
CA PRO A 352 0.95 -20.23 18.59
C PRO A 352 0.27 -19.68 19.86
N GLU A 353 -0.45 -20.53 20.55
CA GLU A 353 -0.97 -20.26 21.89
C GLU A 353 0.19 -20.04 22.89
N VAL A 354 -0.04 -19.15 23.85
CA VAL A 354 0.88 -18.92 24.97
C VAL A 354 0.27 -19.52 26.23
N THR A 355 1.04 -20.31 26.96
CA THR A 355 0.53 -20.99 28.15
C THR A 355 1.30 -20.61 29.40
N PHE A 356 0.59 -20.44 30.52
CA PHE A 356 1.14 -20.22 31.84
C PHE A 356 0.61 -21.32 32.77
N LEU A 357 1.51 -22.02 33.41
CA LEU A 357 1.15 -23.01 34.41
C LEU A 357 1.11 -22.37 35.80
N PHE A 358 -0.04 -22.41 36.44
CA PHE A 358 -0.20 -22.06 37.84
C PHE A 358 -0.10 -23.34 38.67
N SER A 359 0.94 -23.42 39.48
CA SER A 359 1.20 -24.61 40.35
C SER A 359 0.65 -24.42 41.77
N ALA A 360 0.11 -23.25 42.08
CA ALA A 360 -0.46 -22.93 43.37
C ALA A 360 -1.59 -21.89 43.27
N PRO A 361 -2.60 -21.92 44.16
CA PRO A 361 -3.74 -20.98 44.12
C PRO A 361 -3.35 -19.50 44.13
N TRP A 362 -2.29 -19.13 44.82
CA TRP A 362 -1.83 -17.75 44.91
C TRP A 362 -1.31 -17.19 43.56
N GLU A 363 -0.88 -18.05 42.67
CA GLU A 363 -0.47 -17.64 41.32
C GLU A 363 -1.68 -17.29 40.45
N LEU A 364 -2.73 -18.12 40.51
CA LEU A 364 -4.01 -17.82 39.88
C LEU A 364 -4.67 -16.57 40.48
N ASP A 365 -4.55 -16.38 41.80
CA ASP A 365 -5.09 -15.20 42.48
C ASP A 365 -4.47 -13.90 41.93
N LYS A 366 -3.17 -13.88 41.64
CA LYS A 366 -2.51 -12.73 40.99
C LYS A 366 -3.12 -12.40 39.62
N PHE A 367 -3.42 -13.45 38.84
CA PHE A 367 -4.09 -13.29 37.56
C PHE A 367 -5.49 -12.71 37.75
N VAL A 368 -6.28 -13.31 38.63
CA VAL A 368 -7.65 -12.87 38.94
C VAL A 368 -7.68 -11.42 39.47
N GLN A 369 -6.72 -11.04 40.33
CA GLN A 369 -6.62 -9.67 40.82
C GLN A 369 -6.25 -8.69 39.69
N ALA A 370 -5.29 -9.01 38.86
CA ALA A 370 -4.84 -8.15 37.76
C ALA A 370 -5.95 -7.91 36.72
N VAL A 371 -6.64 -8.96 36.32
CA VAL A 371 -7.72 -8.87 35.31
C VAL A 371 -9.01 -8.36 35.94
N GLY A 372 -9.26 -8.66 37.21
CA GLY A 372 -10.48 -8.29 37.93
C GLY A 372 -10.74 -6.79 38.01
N ILE A 373 -9.69 -5.97 38.05
CA ILE A 373 -9.80 -4.51 38.00
C ILE A 373 -10.47 -4.07 36.69
N SER A 374 -10.00 -4.61 35.58
CA SER A 374 -10.56 -4.31 34.25
C SER A 374 -11.99 -4.82 34.07
N VAL A 375 -12.27 -6.04 34.56
CA VAL A 375 -13.62 -6.63 34.50
C VAL A 375 -14.60 -5.84 35.37
N ALA A 376 -14.22 -5.46 36.61
CA ALA A 376 -15.07 -4.66 37.51
C ALA A 376 -15.37 -3.28 36.97
N ALA A 377 -14.41 -2.68 36.22
CA ALA A 377 -14.56 -1.41 35.55
C ALA A 377 -15.26 -1.51 34.18
N GLN A 378 -15.69 -2.72 33.79
CA GLN A 378 -16.30 -3.02 32.46
C GLN A 378 -15.42 -2.52 31.31
N MET A 379 -14.10 -2.64 31.47
CA MET A 379 -13.15 -2.26 30.40
C MET A 379 -13.14 -3.31 29.30
N PRO A 380 -13.06 -2.90 28.02
CA PRO A 380 -13.05 -3.83 26.90
C PRO A 380 -11.73 -4.62 26.78
N ALA A 381 -10.70 -4.21 27.51
CA ALA A 381 -9.40 -4.86 27.53
C ALA A 381 -8.81 -4.90 28.95
N GLY A 382 -7.97 -5.92 29.21
CA GLY A 382 -7.14 -6.04 30.39
C GLY A 382 -5.72 -6.44 29.99
N SER A 383 -4.81 -6.57 30.95
CA SER A 383 -3.45 -7.02 30.68
C SER A 383 -2.94 -8.02 31.73
N TRP A 384 -2.12 -8.96 31.26
CA TRP A 384 -1.45 -9.94 32.11
C TRP A 384 -0.03 -10.23 31.60
N GLN A 385 0.98 -9.95 32.43
CA GLN A 385 2.39 -10.20 32.08
C GLN A 385 2.78 -9.68 30.68
N GLY A 386 2.28 -8.49 30.29
CA GLY A 386 2.57 -7.88 29.00
C GLY A 386 1.72 -8.39 27.81
N TYR A 387 0.79 -9.31 28.06
CA TYR A 387 -0.22 -9.75 27.10
C TYR A 387 -1.51 -8.96 27.28
N GLU A 388 -2.03 -8.42 26.19
CA GLU A 388 -3.33 -7.73 26.17
C GLU A 388 -4.45 -8.76 26.03
N LEU A 389 -5.48 -8.65 26.88
CA LEU A 389 -6.62 -9.54 26.92
C LEU A 389 -7.86 -8.85 26.37
N GLU A 390 -8.59 -9.52 25.50
CA GLU A 390 -9.87 -9.09 24.98
C GLU A 390 -10.98 -9.41 26.00
N LEU A 391 -11.63 -8.39 26.53
CA LEU A 391 -12.68 -8.52 27.55
C LEU A 391 -14.05 -7.97 27.10
N SER A 392 -14.16 -7.43 25.88
CA SER A 392 -15.40 -6.75 25.45
C SER A 392 -16.63 -7.65 25.38
N GLN A 393 -16.41 -8.95 25.23
CA GLN A 393 -17.48 -9.96 25.20
C GLN A 393 -17.49 -10.87 26.43
N PHE A 394 -16.67 -10.53 27.42
CA PHE A 394 -16.51 -11.33 28.63
C PHE A 394 -17.72 -11.10 29.57
N THR A 395 -18.45 -12.18 29.91
CA THR A 395 -19.67 -12.09 30.72
C THR A 395 -19.38 -12.13 32.21
N GLU A 396 -20.29 -11.58 33.02
CA GLU A 396 -20.22 -11.68 34.49
C GLU A 396 -20.21 -13.14 34.95
N GLN A 397 -20.91 -14.04 34.25
CA GLN A 397 -20.93 -15.46 34.58
C GLN A 397 -19.55 -16.11 34.37
N GLN A 398 -18.90 -15.81 33.26
CA GLN A 398 -17.54 -16.32 32.99
C GLN A 398 -16.53 -15.84 34.03
N TRP A 399 -16.68 -14.59 34.49
CA TRP A 399 -15.84 -14.06 35.56
C TRP A 399 -16.11 -14.75 36.90
N HIS A 400 -17.38 -14.99 37.22
CA HIS A 400 -17.78 -15.73 38.41
C HIS A 400 -17.19 -17.17 38.41
N ASP A 401 -17.20 -17.83 37.25
CA ASP A 401 -16.63 -19.16 37.06
C ASP A 401 -15.11 -19.18 37.35
N CYS A 402 -14.38 -18.15 36.90
CA CYS A 402 -12.94 -17.98 37.22
C CYS A 402 -12.70 -17.81 38.73
N GLN A 403 -13.51 -16.98 39.39
CA GLN A 403 -13.40 -16.76 40.83
C GLN A 403 -13.78 -18.04 41.63
N SER A 404 -14.79 -18.77 41.16
CA SER A 404 -15.21 -20.00 41.76
C SER A 404 -14.14 -21.08 41.65
N LEU A 405 -13.46 -21.16 40.51
CA LEU A 405 -12.33 -22.07 40.32
C LEU A 405 -11.18 -21.78 41.28
N LEU A 406 -10.84 -20.51 41.46
CA LEU A 406 -9.82 -20.07 42.44
C LEU A 406 -10.23 -20.44 43.87
N THR A 407 -11.45 -20.12 44.25
CA THR A 407 -11.98 -20.38 45.59
C THR A 407 -11.97 -21.88 45.90
N ARG A 408 -12.40 -22.70 44.95
CA ARG A 408 -12.34 -24.15 45.05
C ARG A 408 -10.92 -24.64 45.28
N TRP A 409 -9.96 -24.19 44.46
CA TRP A 409 -8.58 -24.65 44.58
C TRP A 409 -7.94 -24.27 45.92
N GLN A 410 -8.22 -23.02 46.39
CA GLN A 410 -7.81 -22.57 47.73
C GLN A 410 -8.34 -23.50 48.85
N GLN A 411 -9.62 -23.87 48.80
CA GLN A 411 -10.25 -24.75 49.79
C GLN A 411 -9.67 -26.17 49.77
N GLU A 412 -9.39 -26.71 48.59
CA GLU A 412 -8.78 -28.02 48.42
C GLU A 412 -7.36 -28.08 49.00
N VAL A 413 -6.54 -27.03 48.80
CA VAL A 413 -5.17 -26.93 49.32
C VAL A 413 -5.14 -26.69 50.82
N GLU A 414 -6.09 -25.93 51.39
CA GLU A 414 -6.23 -25.69 52.79
C GLU A 414 -6.76 -26.91 53.57
N GLY A 415 -7.09 -28.01 52.87
CA GLY A 415 -7.65 -29.25 53.49
C GLY A 415 -9.06 -29.10 54.01
N LYS A 416 -9.80 -28.07 53.57
CA LYS A 416 -11.20 -27.90 53.87
C LYS A 416 -12.03 -28.78 52.95
N GLU A 417 -13.00 -29.54 53.55
CA GLU A 417 -13.95 -30.32 52.76
C GLU A 417 -14.74 -29.41 51.83
N PHE A 418 -14.83 -29.83 50.61
CA PHE A 418 -15.52 -29.11 49.54
C PHE A 418 -17.02 -29.20 49.81
N SER A 419 -17.66 -28.14 50.29
CA SER A 419 -19.11 -28.12 50.42
C SER A 419 -19.73 -27.84 49.07
N ASP A 420 -20.75 -28.55 48.73
CA ASP A 420 -21.72 -28.61 47.62
C ASP A 420 -21.84 -27.48 46.58
N VAL A 421 -20.89 -26.55 46.51
CA VAL A 421 -20.99 -25.36 45.67
C VAL A 421 -20.63 -25.61 44.20
N LEU A 422 -19.81 -26.62 43.92
CA LEU A 422 -19.42 -26.98 42.55
C LEU A 422 -19.61 -28.48 42.34
N ASP A 423 -20.57 -28.84 41.50
CA ASP A 423 -20.78 -30.20 41.01
C ASP A 423 -19.68 -30.50 39.96
N LEU A 424 -18.64 -31.17 40.38
CA LEU A 424 -17.49 -31.57 39.55
C LEU A 424 -17.86 -32.44 38.37
N GLY A 425 -18.98 -33.17 38.49
CA GLY A 425 -19.51 -33.95 37.37
C GLY A 425 -19.92 -33.12 36.16
N LYS A 426 -20.20 -31.84 36.39
CA LYS A 426 -20.52 -30.92 35.29
C LYS A 426 -19.29 -30.47 34.50
N TYR A 427 -18.14 -30.43 35.15
CA TYR A 427 -16.99 -29.78 34.55
C TYR A 427 -15.97 -30.82 34.02
N GLY A 428 -15.86 -32.02 34.66
CA GLY A 428 -14.98 -33.11 34.21
C GLY A 428 -13.66 -32.58 33.61
N ASP A 429 -13.28 -33.09 32.47
CA ASP A 429 -12.12 -32.61 31.70
C ASP A 429 -12.40 -31.35 30.85
N ARG A 430 -13.47 -30.61 31.15
CA ARG A 430 -13.87 -29.44 30.39
C ARG A 430 -13.13 -28.20 30.88
N VAL A 431 -12.91 -27.30 29.93
CA VAL A 431 -12.52 -25.90 30.19
C VAL A 431 -13.68 -25.22 30.92
N ILE A 432 -13.42 -24.60 32.08
CA ILE A 432 -14.46 -23.98 32.93
C ILE A 432 -14.64 -22.53 32.47
N GLY A 433 -15.90 -22.15 32.31
CA GLY A 433 -16.35 -20.74 32.11
C GLY A 433 -15.88 -20.10 30.82
N ILE A 434 -14.58 -20.16 30.54
CA ILE A 434 -13.96 -19.48 29.41
C ILE A 434 -13.96 -20.34 28.15
N GLY A 435 -14.30 -21.62 28.24
CA GLY A 435 -14.43 -22.50 27.06
C GLY A 435 -15.48 -22.02 26.04
N GLU A 436 -16.50 -21.33 26.50
CA GLU A 436 -17.49 -20.71 25.60
C GLU A 436 -16.98 -19.41 24.95
N PHE A 437 -16.02 -18.78 25.59
CA PHE A 437 -15.37 -17.57 25.04
C PHE A 437 -14.61 -17.84 23.75
N GLU A 438 -14.11 -19.03 23.55
CA GLU A 438 -13.44 -19.46 22.32
C GLU A 438 -14.34 -19.38 21.08
N LYS A 439 -15.67 -19.42 21.26
CA LYS A 439 -16.64 -19.30 20.18
C LYS A 439 -16.95 -17.86 19.81
N ILE A 440 -16.47 -16.93 20.60
CA ILE A 440 -16.70 -15.51 20.38
C ILE A 440 -15.68 -15.04 19.35
N SER A 441 -16.14 -14.78 18.13
CA SER A 441 -15.30 -14.19 17.10
C SER A 441 -14.82 -12.82 17.55
N SER A 442 -13.54 -12.59 17.51
CA SER A 442 -13.00 -11.27 17.76
C SER A 442 -13.30 -10.36 16.58
N PRO A 443 -14.05 -9.27 16.78
CA PRO A 443 -14.41 -8.39 15.67
C PRO A 443 -13.26 -7.55 15.13
N TRP A 444 -12.13 -7.53 15.80
CA TRP A 444 -11.02 -6.64 15.45
C TRP A 444 -9.89 -7.30 14.68
N LEU A 445 -9.99 -8.60 14.45
CA LEU A 445 -9.15 -9.34 13.50
C LEU A 445 -9.96 -10.06 12.43
N THR A 446 -11.29 -10.01 12.46
CA THR A 446 -12.08 -10.39 11.31
C THR A 446 -11.97 -9.28 10.29
N LYS A 447 -11.47 -9.61 9.12
CA LYS A 447 -11.50 -8.71 7.97
C LYS A 447 -12.88 -8.14 7.81
N ALA A 448 -12.92 -6.82 7.63
CA ALA A 448 -14.12 -6.15 7.17
C ALA A 448 -14.52 -6.66 5.78
#